data_5d32c05256203364df9b74e10de3b7a4
#
_entry.id   5d32c05256203364df9b74e10de3b7a4
#
_cell.length_a   1.000
_cell.length_b   1.000
_cell.length_c   1.000
_cell.angle_alpha   90.00
_cell.angle_beta   90.00
_cell.angle_gamma   90.00
#
_symmetry.space_group_name_H-M   'P 1'
#
loop_
_entity.id
_entity.type
_entity.pdbx_description
1 polymer ?
#
loop_
_entity_poly.entity_id
_entity_poly.type
_entity_poly.pdbx_seq_one_letter_code
_entity_poly.pdbx_strand_id
1 'polypeptide(L)'
;IGVSGDGDSASIGMGQFVHAIRRQVDMTYIVENNGTYGLTKGQFSATNDKDSPNKYGEENPFPPVDLAALAIQLGASYVARSFSGDREQLVPLIMGAFQHKGFALLDIISPCVTFNNHDASTKSYDHIREHNDALGKVDFVPLGREITANYEEGETVEVNLHDGSKMSLEK
;
A
#
# COMPACT_ATOMS: atom_id res chain seq x y z
N ILE A 1 6.04 -3.90 14.74
CA ILE A 1 5.23 -4.34 13.58
C ILE A 1 3.80 -4.50 14.06
N GLY A 2 2.84 -3.92 13.35
CA GLY A 2 1.41 -4.15 13.49
C GLY A 2 0.87 -4.81 12.22
N VAL A 3 -0.05 -5.77 12.36
CA VAL A 3 -0.78 -6.37 11.24
C VAL A 3 -2.26 -6.36 11.58
N SER A 4 -3.09 -5.92 10.67
CA SER A 4 -4.52 -5.75 10.89
C SER A 4 -5.30 -5.90 9.58
N GLY A 5 -6.59 -6.20 9.67
CA GLY A 5 -7.48 -6.12 8.53
C GLY A 5 -7.91 -4.68 8.21
N ASP A 6 -8.39 -4.49 7.01
CA ASP A 6 -8.89 -3.19 6.56
C ASP A 6 -10.14 -2.74 7.33
N GLY A 7 -11.03 -3.64 7.68
CA GLY A 7 -12.20 -3.34 8.50
C GLY A 7 -11.85 -2.87 9.89
N ASP A 8 -10.82 -3.44 10.49
CA ASP A 8 -10.28 -3.00 11.76
C ASP A 8 -9.61 -1.63 11.63
N SER A 9 -8.72 -1.45 10.66
CA SER A 9 -7.94 -0.21 10.47
C SER A 9 -8.78 0.96 9.96
N ALA A 10 -9.61 0.75 8.93
CA ALA A 10 -10.32 1.81 8.23
C ALA A 10 -11.71 2.12 8.80
N SER A 11 -12.26 1.26 9.65
CA SER A 11 -13.55 1.46 10.31
C SER A 11 -13.38 1.63 11.82
N ILE A 12 -13.14 0.54 12.54
CA ILE A 12 -13.15 0.53 14.01
C ILE A 12 -11.97 1.30 14.59
N GLY A 13 -10.76 1.08 14.03
CA GLY A 13 -9.50 1.62 14.51
C GLY A 13 -9.06 2.94 13.85
N MET A 14 -9.90 3.58 13.04
CA MET A 14 -9.53 4.78 12.28
C MET A 14 -8.90 5.88 13.14
N GLY A 15 -9.43 6.13 14.33
CA GLY A 15 -8.87 7.13 15.23
C GLY A 15 -7.44 6.80 15.65
N GLN A 16 -7.15 5.55 15.98
CA GLN A 16 -5.81 5.06 16.36
C GLN A 16 -4.85 5.09 15.18
N PHE A 17 -5.32 4.68 14.00
CA PHE A 17 -4.55 4.77 12.75
C PHE A 17 -4.09 6.21 12.48
N VAL A 18 -5.01 7.17 12.50
CA VAL A 18 -4.72 8.60 12.32
C VAL A 18 -3.71 9.10 13.36
N HIS A 19 -3.89 8.75 14.63
CA HIS A 19 -3.01 9.20 15.69
C HIS A 19 -1.64 8.53 15.68
N ALA A 20 -1.52 7.29 15.25
CA ALA A 20 -0.23 6.62 15.09
C ALA A 20 0.62 7.31 14.00
N ILE A 21 0.01 7.64 12.87
CA ILE A 21 0.66 8.40 11.79
C ILE A 21 1.03 9.80 12.27
N ARG A 22 0.08 10.54 12.83
CA ARG A 22 0.31 11.92 13.31
C ARG A 22 1.46 12.02 14.31
N ARG A 23 1.67 10.98 15.11
CA ARG A 23 2.76 10.91 16.10
C ARG A 23 4.06 10.36 15.56
N GLN A 24 4.08 9.95 14.28
CA GLN A 24 5.23 9.30 13.65
C GLN A 24 5.78 8.14 14.51
N VAL A 25 4.88 7.30 15.00
CA VAL A 25 5.26 6.13 15.77
C VAL A 25 6.19 5.26 14.93
N ASP A 26 7.38 4.95 15.44
CA ASP A 26 8.36 4.12 14.73
C ASP A 26 7.85 2.68 14.62
N MET A 27 7.06 2.41 13.60
CA MET A 27 6.45 1.11 13.35
C MET A 27 6.15 0.86 11.87
N THR A 28 6.24 -0.39 11.48
CA THR A 28 5.66 -0.91 10.24
C THR A 28 4.24 -1.40 10.53
N TYR A 29 3.27 -0.82 9.85
CA TYR A 29 1.86 -1.20 9.95
C TYR A 29 1.37 -1.78 8.63
N ILE A 30 0.97 -3.05 8.66
CA ILE A 30 0.51 -3.82 7.51
C ILE A 30 -1.00 -3.96 7.61
N VAL A 31 -1.71 -3.55 6.57
CA VAL A 31 -3.16 -3.75 6.43
C VAL A 31 -3.42 -4.81 5.38
N GLU A 32 -4.03 -5.91 5.77
CA GLU A 32 -4.55 -6.94 4.87
C GLU A 32 -5.91 -6.50 4.34
N ASN A 33 -5.89 -5.82 3.17
CA ASN A 33 -7.06 -5.15 2.62
C ASN A 33 -7.83 -6.07 1.66
N ASN A 34 -8.99 -6.53 2.10
CA ASN A 34 -9.90 -7.35 1.29
C ASN A 34 -11.29 -6.74 1.09
N GLY A 35 -11.57 -5.55 1.65
CA GLY A 35 -12.83 -4.84 1.51
C GLY A 35 -14.00 -5.42 2.31
N THR A 36 -13.76 -6.40 3.18
CA THR A 36 -14.86 -7.08 3.88
C THR A 36 -14.47 -7.58 5.27
N TYR A 37 -15.46 -7.72 6.15
CA TYR A 37 -15.33 -8.47 7.39
C TYR A 37 -15.56 -9.96 7.12
N GLY A 38 -14.49 -10.74 6.94
CA GLY A 38 -14.56 -12.16 6.59
C GLY A 38 -15.11 -13.02 7.73
N LEU A 39 -14.65 -12.80 8.97
CA LEU A 39 -15.02 -13.60 10.13
C LEU A 39 -16.53 -13.53 10.42
N THR A 40 -17.13 -12.38 10.31
CA THR A 40 -18.55 -12.13 10.54
C THR A 40 -19.42 -12.33 9.31
N LYS A 41 -18.85 -12.93 8.26
CA LYS A 41 -19.50 -13.44 7.05
C LYS A 41 -19.87 -12.41 5.99
N GLY A 42 -19.03 -11.40 5.78
CA GLY A 42 -19.04 -10.62 4.56
C GLY A 42 -19.77 -9.30 4.62
N GLN A 43 -19.79 -8.64 5.78
CA GLN A 43 -20.19 -7.24 5.87
C GLN A 43 -19.15 -6.37 5.15
N PHE A 44 -19.61 -5.26 4.60
CA PHE A 44 -18.72 -4.28 4.00
C PHE A 44 -17.79 -3.66 5.04
N SER A 45 -16.51 -3.59 4.74
CA SER A 45 -15.60 -2.72 5.46
C SER A 45 -15.60 -1.32 4.84
N ALA A 46 -14.94 -0.36 5.48
CA ALA A 46 -14.85 0.99 4.94
C ALA A 46 -14.02 1.09 3.64
N THR A 47 -13.27 0.08 3.27
CA THR A 47 -12.51 0.04 2.00
C THR A 47 -13.25 -0.69 0.88
N ASN A 48 -14.47 -1.20 1.14
CA ASN A 48 -15.26 -1.88 0.12
C ASN A 48 -15.69 -0.92 -0.98
N ASP A 49 -15.74 -1.43 -2.21
CA ASP A 49 -16.11 -0.63 -3.38
C ASP A 49 -17.58 -0.20 -3.33
N LYS A 50 -17.84 1.03 -3.74
CA LYS A 50 -19.21 1.52 -3.86
C LYS A 50 -19.97 0.68 -4.89
N ASP A 51 -21.25 0.44 -4.62
CA ASP A 51 -22.17 -0.35 -5.45
C ASP A 51 -21.74 -1.83 -5.60
N SER A 52 -20.72 -2.28 -4.87
CA SER A 52 -20.32 -3.69 -4.81
C SER A 52 -21.31 -4.49 -3.97
N PRO A 53 -21.82 -5.63 -4.45
CA PRO A 53 -22.78 -6.43 -3.71
C PRO A 53 -22.10 -7.31 -2.65
N ASN A 54 -22.77 -7.51 -1.51
CA ASN A 54 -22.42 -8.57 -0.58
C ASN A 54 -23.08 -9.91 -1.00
N LYS A 55 -22.79 -10.98 -0.27
CA LYS A 55 -23.37 -12.30 -0.55
C LYS A 55 -24.91 -12.40 -0.41
N TYR A 56 -25.53 -11.39 0.17
CA TYR A 56 -27.00 -11.32 0.30
C TYR A 56 -27.65 -10.47 -0.78
N GLY A 57 -26.86 -9.88 -1.68
CA GLY A 57 -27.33 -9.02 -2.75
C GLY A 57 -27.56 -7.55 -2.32
N GLU A 58 -27.12 -7.18 -1.13
CA GLU A 58 -27.13 -5.78 -0.72
C GLU A 58 -25.93 -5.05 -1.31
N GLU A 59 -26.12 -3.86 -1.82
CA GLU A 59 -25.06 -3.03 -2.40
C GLU A 59 -24.47 -2.04 -1.38
N ASN A 60 -23.15 -1.82 -1.43
CA ASN A 60 -22.50 -0.83 -0.60
C ASN A 60 -22.81 0.59 -1.09
N PRO A 61 -23.55 1.42 -0.33
CA PRO A 61 -23.90 2.76 -0.77
C PRO A 61 -22.77 3.79 -0.62
N PHE A 62 -21.66 3.44 0.05
CA PHE A 62 -20.63 4.38 0.43
C PHE A 62 -19.38 4.25 -0.45
N PRO A 63 -18.68 5.36 -0.75
CA PRO A 63 -17.38 5.32 -1.38
C PRO A 63 -16.33 4.69 -0.44
N PRO A 64 -15.31 3.99 -1.00
CA PRO A 64 -14.26 3.40 -0.18
C PRO A 64 -13.34 4.46 0.44
N VAL A 65 -12.87 4.17 1.64
CA VAL A 65 -11.76 4.89 2.24
C VAL A 65 -10.45 4.39 1.62
N ASP A 66 -9.67 5.29 1.05
CA ASP A 66 -8.32 5.00 0.58
C ASP A 66 -7.30 5.23 1.70
N LEU A 67 -6.84 4.13 2.31
CA LEU A 67 -5.88 4.18 3.43
C LEU A 67 -4.53 4.74 3.03
N ALA A 68 -4.05 4.46 1.81
CA ALA A 68 -2.78 4.99 1.33
C ALA A 68 -2.86 6.51 1.10
N ALA A 69 -3.91 6.99 0.43
CA ALA A 69 -4.13 8.41 0.25
C ALA A 69 -4.30 9.14 1.58
N LEU A 70 -5.06 8.57 2.52
CA LEU A 70 -5.23 9.12 3.86
C LEU A 70 -3.88 9.19 4.61
N ALA A 71 -3.07 8.14 4.56
CA ALA A 71 -1.77 8.12 5.22
C ALA A 71 -0.82 9.19 4.66
N ILE A 72 -0.81 9.40 3.34
CA ILE A 72 -0.03 10.48 2.71
C ILE A 72 -0.50 11.84 3.21
N GLN A 73 -1.80 12.08 3.25
CA GLN A 73 -2.37 13.35 3.75
C GLN A 73 -2.04 13.60 5.22
N LEU A 74 -1.93 12.56 6.02
CA LEU A 74 -1.54 12.65 7.42
C LEU A 74 -0.03 12.77 7.64
N GLY A 75 0.78 12.71 6.57
CA GLY A 75 2.22 12.85 6.62
C GLY A 75 2.97 11.57 7.00
N ALA A 76 2.42 10.39 6.71
CA ALA A 76 3.18 9.16 6.84
C ALA A 76 4.43 9.23 5.94
N SER A 77 5.57 8.87 6.50
CA SER A 77 6.87 9.02 5.83
C SER A 77 7.24 7.84 4.91
N TYR A 78 6.52 6.73 5.02
CA TYR A 78 6.58 5.59 4.11
C TYR A 78 5.16 5.08 3.86
N VAL A 79 4.74 5.04 2.59
CA VAL A 79 3.43 4.50 2.20
C VAL A 79 3.61 3.66 0.95
N ALA A 80 3.16 2.42 1.00
CA ALA A 80 3.15 1.55 -0.17
C ALA A 80 1.84 0.77 -0.25
N ARG A 81 1.39 0.50 -1.48
CA ARG A 81 0.32 -0.44 -1.78
C ARG A 81 0.86 -1.56 -2.64
N SER A 82 0.47 -2.79 -2.34
CA SER A 82 0.88 -3.97 -3.08
C SER A 82 -0.21 -5.03 -3.05
N PHE A 83 0.05 -6.13 -3.69
CA PHE A 83 -0.85 -7.27 -3.79
C PHE A 83 -0.20 -8.52 -3.16
N SER A 84 -0.96 -9.25 -2.36
CA SER A 84 -0.46 -10.46 -1.68
C SER A 84 -0.02 -11.58 -2.64
N GLY A 85 -0.52 -11.55 -3.87
CA GLY A 85 -0.13 -12.49 -4.94
C GLY A 85 1.11 -12.07 -5.73
N ASP A 86 1.63 -10.86 -5.54
CA ASP A 86 2.84 -10.36 -6.20
C ASP A 86 4.02 -10.34 -5.20
N ARG A 87 4.66 -11.48 -5.06
CA ARG A 87 5.76 -11.64 -4.13
C ARG A 87 7.01 -10.84 -4.53
N GLU A 88 7.23 -10.66 -5.82
CA GLU A 88 8.43 -9.96 -6.33
C GLU A 88 8.38 -8.47 -5.96
N GLN A 89 7.20 -7.86 -6.01
CA GLN A 89 6.99 -6.48 -5.58
C GLN A 89 6.87 -6.37 -4.05
N LEU A 90 6.10 -7.26 -3.42
CA LEU A 90 5.74 -7.14 -2.00
C LEU A 90 6.95 -7.28 -1.06
N VAL A 91 7.86 -8.23 -1.33
CA VAL A 91 9.00 -8.48 -0.44
C VAL A 91 9.94 -7.27 -0.35
N PRO A 92 10.38 -6.63 -1.43
CA PRO A 92 11.18 -5.40 -1.35
C PRO A 92 10.48 -4.27 -0.59
N LEU A 93 9.16 -4.10 -0.77
CA LEU A 93 8.40 -3.08 -0.05
C LEU A 93 8.36 -3.35 1.46
N ILE A 94 8.17 -4.61 1.87
CA ILE A 94 8.22 -5.00 3.30
C ILE A 94 9.62 -4.75 3.87
N MET A 95 10.68 -5.10 3.14
CA MET A 95 12.06 -4.86 3.58
C MET A 95 12.35 -3.37 3.75
N GLY A 96 11.89 -2.54 2.81
CA GLY A 96 12.00 -1.09 2.90
C GLY A 96 11.27 -0.53 4.12
N ALA A 97 10.04 -0.99 4.36
CA ALA A 97 9.24 -0.59 5.52
C ALA A 97 9.90 -0.97 6.86
N PHE A 98 10.57 -2.12 6.94
CA PHE A 98 11.25 -2.55 8.18
C PHE A 98 12.51 -1.75 8.49
N GLN A 99 13.15 -1.19 7.48
CA GLN A 99 14.33 -0.33 7.67
C GLN A 99 13.99 1.14 7.81
N HIS A 100 12.76 1.50 7.47
CA HIS A 100 12.28 2.86 7.61
C HIS A 100 12.22 3.29 9.08
N LYS A 101 12.55 4.56 9.35
CA LYS A 101 12.40 5.20 10.65
C LYS A 101 11.20 6.13 10.63
N GLY A 102 10.25 5.88 11.52
CA GLY A 102 8.96 6.54 11.57
C GLY A 102 7.82 5.59 11.21
N PHE A 103 6.66 6.14 10.86
CA PHE A 103 5.48 5.34 10.52
C PHE A 103 5.54 4.87 9.07
N ALA A 104 5.56 3.55 8.87
CA ALA A 104 5.48 2.92 7.57
C ALA A 104 4.14 2.21 7.40
N LEU A 105 3.36 2.58 6.38
CA LEU A 105 2.13 1.88 5.98
C LEU A 105 2.39 0.97 4.78
N LEU A 106 1.94 -0.27 4.90
CA LEU A 106 1.78 -1.21 3.79
C LEU A 106 0.30 -1.58 3.67
N ASP A 107 -0.38 -1.08 2.64
CA ASP A 107 -1.75 -1.45 2.29
C ASP A 107 -1.70 -2.60 1.27
N ILE A 108 -1.88 -3.83 1.74
CA ILE A 108 -1.71 -5.04 0.93
C ILE A 108 -3.07 -5.58 0.54
N ILE A 109 -3.40 -5.47 -0.75
CA ILE A 109 -4.63 -6.06 -1.29
C ILE A 109 -4.52 -7.58 -1.16
N SER A 110 -5.43 -8.16 -0.37
CA SER A 110 -5.46 -9.58 -0.02
C SER A 110 -6.86 -10.14 -0.23
N PRO A 111 -7.23 -10.54 -1.46
CA PRO A 111 -8.60 -10.88 -1.82
C PRO A 111 -9.27 -11.89 -0.88
N CYS A 112 -10.48 -11.59 -0.44
CA CYS A 112 -11.31 -12.55 0.29
C CYS A 112 -12.06 -13.44 -0.70
N VAL A 113 -11.54 -14.64 -0.97
CA VAL A 113 -12.11 -15.58 -1.97
C VAL A 113 -13.57 -15.96 -1.70
N THR A 114 -14.04 -15.84 -0.48
CA THR A 114 -15.39 -16.24 -0.08
C THR A 114 -16.41 -15.12 -0.22
N PHE A 115 -16.01 -13.88 0.02
CA PHE A 115 -16.96 -12.77 0.21
C PHE A 115 -16.74 -11.57 -0.70
N ASN A 116 -15.55 -11.38 -1.27
CA ASN A 116 -15.23 -10.21 -2.07
C ASN A 116 -14.25 -10.52 -3.21
N ASN A 117 -14.46 -11.65 -3.91
CA ASN A 117 -13.68 -12.02 -5.07
C ASN A 117 -14.64 -12.24 -6.26
N HIS A 118 -15.19 -11.15 -6.80
CA HIS A 118 -16.15 -11.11 -7.89
C HIS A 118 -15.89 -9.89 -8.79
N ASP A 119 -16.50 -9.86 -9.96
CA ASP A 119 -16.24 -8.89 -11.03
C ASP A 119 -16.46 -7.41 -10.61
N ALA A 120 -17.36 -7.17 -9.65
CA ALA A 120 -17.63 -5.83 -9.14
C ALA A 120 -16.65 -5.37 -8.04
N SER A 121 -15.64 -6.18 -7.70
CA SER A 121 -14.64 -5.83 -6.67
C SER A 121 -13.30 -5.49 -7.28
N THR A 122 -12.82 -4.28 -7.01
CA THR A 122 -11.43 -3.86 -7.34
C THR A 122 -10.38 -4.63 -6.55
N LYS A 123 -10.80 -5.40 -5.54
CA LYS A 123 -9.94 -6.25 -4.71
C LYS A 123 -10.03 -7.73 -5.08
N SER A 124 -10.69 -8.08 -6.20
CA SER A 124 -10.70 -9.45 -6.71
C SER A 124 -9.36 -9.81 -7.35
N TYR A 125 -9.04 -11.10 -7.39
CA TYR A 125 -7.83 -11.59 -8.04
C TYR A 125 -7.75 -11.20 -9.51
N ASP A 126 -8.88 -11.29 -10.21
CA ASP A 126 -8.93 -11.02 -11.65
C ASP A 126 -8.72 -9.54 -11.91
N HIS A 127 -9.44 -8.66 -11.18
CA HIS A 127 -9.25 -7.21 -11.31
C HIS A 127 -7.80 -6.80 -11.03
N ILE A 128 -7.22 -7.28 -9.92
CA ILE A 128 -5.83 -6.92 -9.56
C ILE A 128 -4.84 -7.40 -10.62
N ARG A 129 -4.98 -8.62 -11.16
CA ARG A 129 -4.07 -9.14 -12.19
C ARG A 129 -4.18 -8.39 -13.51
N GLU A 130 -5.39 -7.97 -13.88
CA GLU A 130 -5.62 -7.19 -15.11
C GLU A 130 -5.13 -5.75 -14.99
N HIS A 131 -5.18 -5.16 -13.78
CA HIS A 131 -4.87 -3.76 -13.52
C HIS A 131 -3.61 -3.54 -12.68
N ASN A 132 -2.85 -4.59 -12.43
CA ASN A 132 -1.57 -4.49 -11.73
C ASN A 132 -0.49 -3.94 -12.67
N ASP A 133 -0.73 -2.74 -13.18
CA ASP A 133 0.29 -1.95 -13.86
C ASP A 133 1.31 -1.51 -12.81
N ALA A 134 2.20 -2.43 -12.48
CA ALA A 134 3.34 -2.10 -11.65
C ALA A 134 4.06 -0.92 -12.30
N LEU A 135 4.14 0.21 -11.60
CA LEU A 135 4.86 1.42 -12.04
C LEU A 135 6.37 1.15 -12.25
N GLY A 136 6.75 -0.10 -12.42
CA GLY A 136 8.09 -0.58 -12.66
C GLY A 136 8.49 -1.71 -11.69
N LYS A 137 9.69 -2.20 -11.86
CA LYS A 137 10.27 -3.14 -10.90
C LYS A 137 10.59 -2.40 -9.61
N VAL A 138 10.10 -2.91 -8.50
CA VAL A 138 10.44 -2.43 -7.16
C VAL A 138 11.60 -3.27 -6.64
N ASP A 139 12.66 -2.60 -6.18
CA ASP A 139 13.78 -3.24 -5.50
C ASP A 139 14.08 -2.49 -4.20
N PHE A 140 14.66 -3.20 -3.26
CA PHE A 140 15.09 -2.62 -2.00
C PHE A 140 16.58 -2.32 -2.05
N VAL A 141 16.92 -1.03 -1.95
CA VAL A 141 18.29 -0.56 -1.89
C VAL A 141 18.64 -0.24 -0.43
N PRO A 142 19.53 -1.02 0.21
CA PRO A 142 20.01 -0.71 1.56
C PRO A 142 20.70 0.65 1.62
N LEU A 143 20.60 1.36 2.75
CA LEU A 143 21.21 2.67 2.98
C LEU A 143 22.69 2.79 2.56
N GLY A 144 23.47 1.72 2.67
CA GLY A 144 24.87 1.68 2.23
C GLY A 144 25.08 1.58 0.72
N ARG A 145 24.02 1.55 -0.07
CA ARG A 145 24.06 1.50 -1.54
C ARG A 145 23.35 2.69 -2.18
N GLU A 146 23.16 3.76 -1.45
CA GLU A 146 22.60 4.99 -2.01
C GLU A 146 23.49 5.49 -3.15
N ILE A 147 22.83 5.95 -4.24
CA ILE A 147 23.50 6.62 -5.33
C ILE A 147 23.78 8.05 -4.88
N THR A 148 25.04 8.39 -4.75
CA THR A 148 25.46 9.76 -4.43
C THR A 148 26.12 10.38 -5.66
N ALA A 149 25.71 11.60 -6.00
CA ALA A 149 26.33 12.41 -7.05
C ALA A 149 26.77 13.76 -6.47
N ASN A 150 28.07 14.05 -6.59
CA ASN A 150 28.61 15.36 -6.24
C ASN A 150 28.93 16.11 -7.52
N TYR A 151 28.30 17.25 -7.73
CA TYR A 151 28.47 18.09 -8.90
C TYR A 151 28.22 19.56 -8.57
N GLU A 152 28.89 20.45 -9.29
CA GLU A 152 28.81 21.90 -9.09
C GLU A 152 27.59 22.49 -9.81
N GLU A 153 27.25 23.74 -9.47
CA GLU A 153 26.15 24.48 -10.11
C GLU A 153 26.44 24.68 -11.62
N GLY A 154 25.50 24.28 -12.48
CA GLY A 154 25.63 24.34 -13.93
C GLY A 154 26.33 23.11 -14.56
N GLU A 155 26.73 22.13 -13.78
CA GLU A 155 27.24 20.87 -14.30
C GLU A 155 26.12 19.85 -14.48
N THR A 156 26.28 19.02 -15.52
CA THR A 156 25.43 17.85 -15.75
C THR A 156 26.25 16.60 -15.46
N VAL A 157 25.74 15.72 -14.60
CA VAL A 157 26.39 14.45 -14.30
C VAL A 157 25.46 13.29 -14.64
N GLU A 158 26.04 12.22 -15.21
CA GLU A 158 25.31 10.98 -15.49
C GLU A 158 25.57 9.99 -14.36
N VAL A 159 24.48 9.50 -13.72
CA VAL A 159 24.54 8.48 -12.68
C VAL A 159 23.94 7.16 -13.17
N ASN A 160 24.53 6.04 -12.77
CA ASN A 160 23.97 4.73 -13.04
C ASN A 160 22.97 4.37 -11.94
N LEU A 161 21.77 3.99 -12.32
CA LEU A 161 20.74 3.51 -11.41
C LEU A 161 20.92 2.01 -11.11
N HIS A 162 20.26 1.52 -10.07
CA HIS A 162 20.40 0.13 -9.62
C HIS A 162 19.83 -0.90 -10.62
N ASP A 163 18.93 -0.48 -11.50
CA ASP A 163 18.38 -1.29 -12.59
C ASP A 163 19.28 -1.32 -13.83
N GLY A 164 20.43 -0.64 -13.77
CA GLY A 164 21.39 -0.51 -14.88
C GLY A 164 21.06 0.60 -15.87
N SER A 165 19.95 1.33 -15.68
CA SER A 165 19.66 2.52 -16.46
C SER A 165 20.52 3.69 -16.03
N LYS A 166 20.52 4.77 -16.82
CA LYS A 166 21.28 5.99 -16.55
C LYS A 166 20.33 7.16 -16.43
N MET A 167 20.64 8.04 -15.49
CA MET A 167 19.93 9.31 -15.29
C MET A 167 20.91 10.47 -15.38
N SER A 168 20.53 11.50 -16.10
CA SER A 168 21.27 12.76 -16.14
C SER A 168 20.70 13.70 -15.08
N LEU A 169 21.58 14.22 -14.23
CA LEU A 169 21.26 15.21 -13.19
C LEU A 169 21.90 16.54 -13.56
N GLU A 170 21.12 17.61 -13.47
CA GLU A 170 21.55 19.01 -13.66
C GLU A 170 21.21 19.79 -12.41
N LYS A 171 22.14 20.64 -11.95
CA LYS A 171 21.97 21.44 -10.73
C LYS A 171 21.76 22.90 -11.04
#